data_7435e0e0a69034bf3bf4fea11ead6edf
#
_entry.id   7435e0e0a69034bf3bf4fea11ead6edf
#
_cell.length_a   1.000
_cell.length_b   1.000
_cell.length_c   1.000
_cell.angle_alpha   90.00
_cell.angle_beta   90.00
_cell.angle_gamma   90.00
#
_symmetry.space_group_name_H-M   'P 1'
#
loop_
_entity.id
_entity.type
_entity.pdbx_description
1 polymer ?
#
loop_
_entity_poly.entity_id
_entity_poly.type
_entity_poly.pdbx_seq_one_letter_code
_entity_poly.pdbx_strand_id
1 'polypeptide(L)'
;METRQYLCTCNPEAMEQRTIKLIMSDEAKVFVRQQDEKTRKKIMYNIRRLESGIMDKELFKKLGGTDIWELRTLYNGTCYRLFSFWDTEAETLVVATHGIVKKTQKTPKNEIEKAEAIRKEYFKYKR
;
A
#
# COMPACT_ATOMS: atom_id res chain seq x y z
N MET A 1 5.96 -22.09 23.55
CA MET A 1 6.10 -21.93 23.33
C MET A 1 6.38 -21.62 23.05
N GLU A 2 5.98 -21.44 23.09
CA GLU A 2 5.98 -21.00 22.88
C GLU A 2 5.93 -20.58 22.63
N THR A 3 5.56 -20.47 23.06
CA THR A 3 5.33 -19.86 22.85
C THR A 3 5.18 -19.44 22.56
N ARG A 4 4.87 -19.35 22.91
CA ARG A 4 4.60 -18.78 22.74
C ARG A 4 4.36 -18.42 22.82
N GLN A 5 4.25 -18.29 23.05
CA GLN A 5 3.97 -17.85 23.22
C GLN A 5 3.72 -17.59 23.23
N TYR A 6 3.53 -17.53 23.70
CA TYR A 6 3.21 -17.05 23.70
C TYR A 6 2.81 -16.85 23.93
N LEU A 7 2.69 -16.84 24.28
CA LEU A 7 2.11 -16.52 24.43
C LEU A 7 1.57 -16.45 24.68
N CYS A 8 1.37 -16.53 25.17
CA CYS A 8 0.80 -16.26 25.25
C CYS A 8 0.29 -15.87 25.46
N THR A 9 0.18 -16.04 26.16
CA THR A 9 -0.45 -15.30 26.43
C THR A 9 -0.94 -14.79 25.63
N CYS A 10 -1.47 -15.08 25.84
CA CYS A 10 -1.47 -14.37 24.62
C CYS A 10 -2.49 -13.30 24.60
N ASN A 11 -2.09 -12.16 24.17
CA ASN A 11 -2.96 -11.03 23.99
C ASN A 11 -3.86 -11.31 22.79
N PRO A 12 -5.18 -11.51 22.99
CA PRO A 12 -6.06 -11.79 21.86
C PRO A 12 -6.07 -10.70 20.81
N GLU A 13 -5.91 -9.45 21.22
CA GLU A 13 -5.85 -8.34 20.29
C GLU A 13 -4.63 -8.45 19.38
N ALA A 14 -3.50 -8.82 19.93
CA ALA A 14 -2.30 -9.00 19.13
C ALA A 14 -2.46 -10.13 18.13
N MET A 15 -3.22 -11.15 18.49
CA MET A 15 -3.46 -12.27 17.59
C MET A 15 -4.40 -11.92 16.46
N GLU A 16 -5.30 -10.96 16.70
CA GLU A 16 -6.23 -10.52 15.68
C GLU A 16 -5.63 -9.50 14.75
N GLN A 17 -4.57 -8.84 15.17
CA GLN A 17 -3.89 -7.88 14.32
C GLN A 17 -3.14 -8.61 13.21
N ARG A 18 -3.68 -8.53 12.03
CA ARG A 18 -3.04 -9.13 10.87
C ARG A 18 -1.91 -8.25 10.40
N THR A 19 -0.76 -8.84 10.19
CA THR A 19 0.36 -8.15 9.58
C THR A 19 0.08 -8.05 8.09
N ILE A 20 -0.02 -6.84 7.60
CA ILE A 20 -0.22 -6.59 6.18
C ILE A 20 1.15 -6.51 5.54
N LYS A 21 1.30 -7.12 4.39
CA LYS A 21 2.53 -7.04 3.62
C LYS A 21 2.27 -6.28 2.34
N LEU A 22 3.12 -5.32 2.03
CA LEU A 22 3.04 -4.59 0.77
C LEU A 22 4.22 -4.98 -0.10
N ILE A 23 3.93 -5.40 -1.33
CA ILE A 23 4.96 -5.65 -2.33
C ILE A 23 4.81 -4.60 -3.42
N MET A 24 5.92 -4.26 -4.04
CA MET A 24 5.95 -3.24 -5.09
C MET A 24 6.34 -3.85 -6.41
N SER A 25 5.62 -3.48 -7.45
CA SER A 25 6.04 -3.78 -8.82
C SER A 25 7.37 -3.07 -9.09
N ASP A 26 8.02 -3.45 -10.18
CA ASP A 26 9.27 -2.77 -10.58
C ASP A 26 9.03 -1.29 -10.80
N GLU A 27 7.91 -0.94 -11.40
CA GLU A 27 7.58 0.47 -11.65
C GLU A 27 7.39 1.24 -10.35
N ALA A 28 6.73 0.64 -9.37
CA ALA A 28 6.55 1.27 -8.07
C ALA A 28 7.90 1.46 -7.36
N LYS A 29 8.78 0.47 -7.46
CA LYS A 29 10.13 0.57 -6.89
C LYS A 29 10.91 1.70 -7.51
N VAL A 30 10.85 1.84 -8.84
CA VAL A 30 11.55 2.92 -9.54
C VAL A 30 11.00 4.26 -9.09
N PHE A 31 9.69 4.38 -8.97
CA PHE A 31 9.09 5.63 -8.52
C PHE A 31 9.65 6.05 -7.15
N VAL A 32 9.71 5.11 -6.19
CA VAL A 32 10.21 5.42 -4.86
C VAL A 32 11.69 5.79 -4.91
N ARG A 33 12.48 5.06 -5.69
CA ARG A 33 13.92 5.33 -5.80
C ARG A 33 14.23 6.69 -6.42
N GLN A 34 13.34 7.20 -7.26
CA GLN A 34 13.54 8.49 -7.92
C GLN A 34 13.35 9.66 -6.97
N GLN A 35 12.76 9.44 -5.79
CA GLN A 35 12.56 10.50 -4.83
C GLN A 35 13.84 10.73 -4.03
N ASP A 36 13.96 11.93 -3.44
CA ASP A 36 15.11 12.20 -2.60
C ASP A 36 15.06 11.35 -1.33
N GLU A 37 16.17 11.33 -0.60
CA GLU A 37 16.32 10.45 0.56
C GLU A 37 15.25 10.69 1.62
N LYS A 38 14.96 11.93 1.95
CA LYS A 38 13.98 12.25 2.99
C LYS A 38 12.58 11.83 2.58
N THR A 39 12.24 12.06 1.31
CA THR A 39 10.94 11.65 0.78
C THR A 39 10.81 10.14 0.77
N ARG A 40 11.87 9.43 0.32
CA ARG A 40 11.87 7.96 0.32
C ARG A 40 11.63 7.42 1.73
N LYS A 41 12.32 7.99 2.71
CA LYS A 41 12.17 7.55 4.10
C LYS A 41 10.74 7.75 4.58
N LYS A 42 10.11 8.85 4.19
CA LYS A 42 8.74 9.12 4.59
C LYS A 42 7.77 8.14 3.93
N ILE A 43 7.97 7.84 2.65
CA ILE A 43 7.15 6.86 1.94
C ILE A 43 7.30 5.49 2.61
N MET A 44 8.53 5.07 2.87
CA MET A 44 8.77 3.78 3.50
C MET A 44 8.21 3.71 4.92
N TYR A 45 8.26 4.82 5.64
CA TYR A 45 7.66 4.91 6.96
C TYR A 45 6.14 4.68 6.86
N ASN A 46 5.49 5.28 5.87
CA ASN A 46 4.05 5.11 5.69
C ASN A 46 3.70 3.70 5.23
N ILE A 47 4.55 3.08 4.42
CA ILE A 47 4.36 1.68 4.04
C ILE A 47 4.38 0.80 5.29
N ARG A 48 5.34 1.04 6.19
CA ARG A 48 5.43 0.26 7.43
C ARG A 48 4.22 0.51 8.34
N ARG A 49 3.68 1.72 8.35
CA ARG A 49 2.47 2.00 9.12
C ARG A 49 1.30 1.17 8.58
N LEU A 50 1.15 1.11 7.26
CA LEU A 50 0.12 0.27 6.66
C LEU A 50 0.35 -1.19 7.02
N GLU A 51 1.59 -1.65 6.91
CA GLU A 51 1.91 -3.05 7.22
C GLU A 51 1.63 -3.40 8.67
N SER A 52 1.68 -2.42 9.56
CA SER A 52 1.35 -2.65 10.97
C SER A 52 -0.17 -2.61 11.23
N GLY A 53 -0.97 -2.43 10.18
CA GLY A 53 -2.43 -2.47 10.31
C GLY A 53 -3.12 -1.13 10.44
N ILE A 54 -2.39 -0.04 10.26
CA ILE A 54 -3.00 1.30 10.33
C ILE A 54 -3.73 1.56 9.03
N MET A 55 -5.06 1.69 9.11
CA MET A 55 -5.93 1.85 7.95
C MET A 55 -6.59 3.23 7.91
N ASP A 56 -5.86 4.23 8.34
CA ASP A 56 -6.32 5.62 8.33
C ASP A 56 -6.57 6.06 6.88
N LYS A 57 -7.70 6.71 6.64
CA LYS A 57 -8.07 7.16 5.29
C LYS A 57 -7.11 8.20 4.72
N GLU A 58 -6.41 8.93 5.57
CA GLU A 58 -5.42 9.87 5.10
C GLU A 58 -4.15 9.16 4.64
N LEU A 59 -3.94 7.94 5.13
CA LEU A 59 -2.80 7.12 4.75
C LEU A 59 -3.14 6.20 3.58
N PHE A 60 -4.27 5.51 3.64
CA PHE A 60 -4.61 4.46 2.70
C PHE A 60 -6.10 4.52 2.39
N LYS A 61 -6.44 4.87 1.17
CA LYS A 61 -7.83 5.16 0.81
C LYS A 61 -8.23 4.42 -0.47
N LYS A 62 -9.41 3.81 -0.42
CA LYS A 62 -10.00 3.20 -1.61
C LYS A 62 -10.59 4.28 -2.51
N LEU A 63 -10.32 4.18 -3.80
CA LEU A 63 -10.88 5.09 -4.78
C LEU A 63 -12.28 4.61 -5.17
N GLY A 64 -13.24 5.51 -5.09
CA GLY A 64 -14.65 5.17 -5.30
C GLY A 64 -14.92 4.48 -6.63
N GLY A 65 -15.74 3.43 -6.59
CA GLY A 65 -16.11 2.68 -7.78
C GLY A 65 -15.04 1.81 -8.38
N THR A 66 -13.92 1.62 -7.67
CA THR A 66 -12.80 0.81 -8.18
C THR A 66 -12.31 -0.14 -7.10
N ASP A 67 -11.41 -1.05 -7.50
CA ASP A 67 -10.70 -1.91 -6.55
C ASP A 67 -9.30 -1.38 -6.27
N ILE A 68 -9.05 -0.12 -6.62
CA ILE A 68 -7.75 0.50 -6.46
C ILE A 68 -7.72 1.35 -5.19
N TRP A 69 -6.62 1.24 -4.47
CA TRP A 69 -6.38 1.98 -3.25
C TRP A 69 -5.19 2.91 -3.45
N GLU A 70 -5.18 4.02 -2.74
CA GLU A 70 -4.10 4.99 -2.76
C GLU A 70 -3.37 4.97 -1.43
N LEU A 71 -2.07 4.68 -1.46
CA LEU A 71 -1.22 4.90 -0.29
C LEU A 71 -0.63 6.29 -0.44
N ARG A 72 -0.98 7.17 0.48
CA ARG A 72 -0.69 8.61 0.37
C ARG A 72 0.41 9.00 1.33
N THR A 73 1.40 9.70 0.81
CA THR A 73 2.46 10.28 1.64
C THR A 73 2.50 11.77 1.39
N LEU A 74 2.09 12.53 2.39
CA LEU A 74 2.16 13.98 2.33
C LEU A 74 3.46 14.41 2.97
N TYR A 75 4.31 15.07 2.21
CA TYR A 75 5.60 15.49 2.70
C TYR A 75 6.00 16.79 2.01
N ASN A 76 6.29 17.80 2.83
CA ASN A 76 6.80 19.09 2.34
C ASN A 76 5.86 19.72 1.31
N GLY A 77 4.54 19.62 1.56
CA GLY A 77 3.53 20.23 0.71
C GLY A 77 3.21 19.44 -0.56
N THR A 78 3.84 18.31 -0.75
CA THR A 78 3.63 17.49 -1.94
C THR A 78 3.04 16.14 -1.52
N CYS A 79 2.08 15.65 -2.30
CA CYS A 79 1.47 14.36 -2.03
C CYS A 79 2.01 13.32 -3.02
N TYR A 80 2.61 12.27 -2.47
CA TYR A 80 3.14 11.14 -3.23
C TYR A 80 2.15 10.00 -3.08
N ARG A 81 1.68 9.46 -4.19
CA ARG A 81 0.63 8.44 -4.16
C ARG A 81 1.10 7.16 -4.83
N LEU A 82 1.00 6.06 -4.10
CA LEU A 82 1.23 4.72 -4.65
C LEU A 82 -0.13 4.08 -4.86
N PHE A 83 -0.42 3.73 -6.10
CA PHE A 83 -1.66 3.02 -6.42
C PHE A 83 -1.46 1.56 -6.12
N SER A 84 -2.46 0.94 -5.52
CA SER A 84 -2.32 -0.40 -4.97
C SER A 84 -3.64 -1.14 -5.07
N PHE A 85 -3.57 -2.45 -4.87
CA PHE A 85 -4.77 -3.26 -4.75
C PHE A 85 -4.49 -4.41 -3.81
N TRP A 86 -5.56 -4.94 -3.23
CA TRP A 86 -5.44 -6.13 -2.39
C TRP A 86 -5.40 -7.37 -3.25
N ASP A 87 -4.55 -8.32 -2.88
CA ASP A 87 -4.63 -9.65 -3.44
C ASP A 87 -5.79 -10.35 -2.72
N THR A 88 -6.88 -10.59 -3.43
CA THR A 88 -8.09 -11.12 -2.81
C THR A 88 -7.95 -12.57 -2.37
N GLU A 89 -6.91 -13.26 -2.84
CA GLU A 89 -6.64 -14.63 -2.42
C GLU A 89 -5.72 -14.69 -1.21
N ALA A 90 -5.00 -13.59 -0.97
CA ALA A 90 -4.13 -13.45 0.19
C ALA A 90 -4.50 -12.15 0.89
N GLU A 91 -5.46 -12.21 1.77
CA GLU A 91 -6.13 -11.04 2.35
C GLU A 91 -5.20 -10.04 3.04
N THR A 92 -3.98 -10.43 3.32
CA THR A 92 -3.00 -9.55 3.96
C THR A 92 -1.97 -9.00 2.99
N LEU A 93 -2.13 -9.25 1.69
CA LEU A 93 -1.16 -8.82 0.69
C LEU A 93 -1.70 -7.65 -0.13
N VAL A 94 -0.93 -6.57 -0.14
CA VAL A 94 -1.22 -5.40 -0.96
C VAL A 94 -0.13 -5.30 -2.03
N VAL A 95 -0.54 -5.07 -3.27
CA VAL A 95 0.38 -4.94 -4.39
C VAL A 95 0.35 -3.51 -4.89
N ALA A 96 1.50 -2.82 -4.83
CA ALA A 96 1.61 -1.46 -5.34
C ALA A 96 1.97 -1.52 -6.83
N THR A 97 1.18 -0.85 -7.66
CA THR A 97 1.34 -0.89 -9.10
C THR A 97 2.29 0.16 -9.62
N HIS A 98 2.09 1.42 -9.24
CA HIS A 98 2.94 2.53 -9.66
C HIS A 98 2.65 3.73 -8.77
N GLY A 99 3.45 4.78 -8.92
CA GLY A 99 3.27 5.97 -8.12
C GLY A 99 3.21 7.23 -8.97
N ILE A 100 2.62 8.26 -8.41
CA ILE A 100 2.63 9.60 -9.01
C ILE A 100 2.88 10.65 -7.94
N VAL A 101 3.41 11.77 -8.39
CA VAL A 101 3.53 12.96 -7.55
C VAL A 101 2.37 13.86 -7.91
N LYS A 102 1.64 14.31 -6.90
CA LYS A 102 0.43 15.04 -7.16
C LYS A 102 0.32 16.30 -6.35
N LYS A 103 -0.08 17.38 -7.02
CA LYS A 103 -0.29 18.69 -6.37
C LYS A 103 -1.76 19.05 -6.24
N THR A 104 -2.65 18.26 -6.87
CA THR A 104 -4.09 18.48 -6.81
C THR A 104 -4.76 17.37 -6.06
N GLN A 105 -5.98 17.63 -5.60
CA GLN A 105 -6.72 16.63 -4.81
C GLN A 105 -7.25 15.48 -5.65
N LYS A 106 -7.62 15.76 -6.88
CA LYS A 106 -8.29 14.78 -7.71
C LYS A 106 -7.30 13.85 -8.40
N THR A 107 -7.55 12.55 -8.31
CA THR A 107 -6.72 11.55 -8.96
C THR A 107 -7.08 11.46 -10.44
N PRO A 108 -6.10 11.55 -11.36
CA PRO A 108 -6.39 11.43 -12.79
C PRO A 108 -6.96 10.05 -13.13
N LYS A 109 -7.99 10.06 -13.95
CA LYS A 109 -8.68 8.83 -14.32
C LYS A 109 -7.77 7.84 -15.04
N ASN A 110 -6.88 8.34 -15.88
CA ASN A 110 -5.96 7.47 -16.62
C ASN A 110 -5.00 6.71 -15.70
N GLU A 111 -4.65 7.29 -14.55
CA GLU A 111 -3.81 6.60 -13.59
C GLU A 111 -4.56 5.47 -12.91
N ILE A 112 -5.84 5.70 -12.63
CA ILE A 112 -6.69 4.66 -12.05
C ILE A 112 -6.84 3.52 -13.05
N GLU A 113 -7.07 3.85 -14.32
CA GLU A 113 -7.22 2.84 -15.37
C GLU A 113 -5.95 2.03 -15.55
N LYS A 114 -4.79 2.68 -15.44
CA LYS A 114 -3.52 1.98 -15.50
C LYS A 114 -3.38 0.98 -14.36
N ALA A 115 -3.73 1.40 -13.15
CA ALA A 115 -3.67 0.51 -11.99
C ALA A 115 -4.62 -0.68 -12.14
N GLU A 116 -5.82 -0.44 -12.66
CA GLU A 116 -6.78 -1.51 -12.90
C GLU A 116 -6.26 -2.51 -13.93
N ALA A 117 -5.60 -2.03 -14.99
CA ALA A 117 -5.02 -2.90 -16.00
C ALA A 117 -3.93 -3.77 -15.39
N ILE A 118 -3.07 -3.18 -14.57
CA ILE A 118 -2.01 -3.93 -13.90
C ILE A 118 -2.61 -4.96 -12.95
N ARG A 119 -3.67 -4.61 -12.25
CA ARG A 119 -4.36 -5.52 -11.34
C ARG A 119 -4.90 -6.73 -12.09
N LYS A 120 -5.57 -6.50 -13.21
CA LYS A 120 -6.12 -7.58 -14.04
C LYS A 120 -5.01 -8.52 -14.52
N GLU A 121 -3.90 -7.94 -14.94
CA GLU A 121 -2.76 -8.72 -15.40
C GLU A 121 -2.16 -9.54 -14.28
N TYR A 122 -2.08 -8.95 -13.08
CA TYR A 122 -1.56 -9.66 -11.91
C TYR A 122 -2.35 -10.93 -11.65
N PHE A 123 -3.68 -10.83 -11.60
CA PHE A 123 -4.51 -12.00 -11.32
C PHE A 123 -4.52 -13.01 -12.47
N LYS A 124 -4.35 -12.53 -13.69
CA LYS A 124 -4.29 -13.40 -14.86
C LYS A 124 -3.06 -14.31 -14.82
N TYR A 125 -1.93 -13.77 -14.41
CA TYR A 125 -0.66 -14.51 -14.40
C TYR A 125 -0.30 -15.09 -13.04
N LYS A 126 -1.11 -14.85 -12.05
CA LYS A 126 -0.90 -15.42 -10.73
C LYS A 126 -1.34 -16.87 -10.73
N ARG A 127 -0.45 -17.78 -10.47
CA ARG A 127 -0.80 -19.21 -10.38
C ARG A 127 0.28 -19.96 -9.65
#